data_705c1f1414b89ee782119b8579818dfb
#
_entry.id   705c1f1414b89ee782119b8579818dfb
#
_cell.length_a   1.000
_cell.length_b   1.000
_cell.length_c   1.000
_cell.angle_alpha   90.00
_cell.angle_beta   90.00
_cell.angle_gamma   90.00
#
_symmetry.space_group_name_H-M   'P 1'
#
loop_
_entity.id
_entity.type
_entity.pdbx_description
1 polymer ?
#
loop_
_entity_poly.entity_id
_entity_poly.type
_entity_poly.pdbx_seq_one_letter_code
_entity_poly.pdbx_strand_id
1 'polypeptide(L)'
;MARLIRLPVSAVLLIFLITGIASPAANAQANDKGGGYWISNDQAEKAEQQLKKGKSLEKYGEKQVQQKSDEGQKSLNEIQTEDRNASTSYESPMGPPVFTALGWEPPPFNYDHINTVEECRRSPDSGSSTGYIKNRYSFCWSHVATYQVPRSCRFGICSYDGVQIQFTEIGFGSNQSRKMRVYYSIDDILVTNPSLNGAKLKIDFDCEAKINPGDCKPDPDTPPVERTIAQWKNVNYGLKTFLSDAPSPSDINPDQVGYMDFSPMLTIKHAPKKFTKTIEGIKQRVRFDSAKYMFAFPDQHFWQGAIFSRADPILNVPITDPAFAHLKEAGEHWKFAIDHPEETKPYVLGKKIPGAVGKMPLTRMYTKRHPDEYAKNRNKTRAVCNKEFKDEDRTGKECDEFPFASTWEGSAMNGQDWFSVRLISKESNNAAGRWLGAWYAYDRILDRDAFNVQVKAPVKVATISSYGTPKPGQDHRSSDNFEIGDIPAYANKLEWRITSGPAGAKFDVMHDDSFGIDETIFNDLSDKSKTDIKKMKDLYIANPENTGGQEFTVEIYAIP
;
A
#
# COMPACT_ATOMS: atom_id res chain seq x y z
N MET A 1 62.80 -23.14 2.38
CA MET A 1 63.95 -22.26 2.12
C MET A 1 63.39 -20.98 1.56
N ALA A 2 63.24 -19.95 2.43
CA ALA A 2 64.12 -18.80 2.59
C ALA A 2 64.13 -17.95 1.31
N ARG A 3 63.76 -16.68 1.28
CA ARG A 3 64.19 -15.53 2.08
C ARG A 3 63.20 -14.35 1.93
N LEU A 4 62.90 -13.71 3.05
CA LEU A 4 62.43 -12.33 3.15
C LEU A 4 63.49 -11.37 2.59
N ILE A 5 63.07 -10.28 1.92
CA ILE A 5 63.82 -9.04 1.84
C ILE A 5 62.86 -7.88 2.24
N ARG A 6 63.12 -7.25 3.36
CA ARG A 6 62.62 -5.94 3.76
C ARG A 6 63.52 -4.86 3.19
N LEU A 7 62.92 -3.75 2.69
CA LEU A 7 63.61 -2.48 2.50
C LEU A 7 62.76 -1.31 3.03
N PRO A 8 63.36 -0.19 3.45
CA PRO A 8 62.81 0.66 4.49
C PRO A 8 62.05 1.88 3.95
N VAL A 9 61.19 2.38 4.82
CA VAL A 9 60.43 3.64 4.69
C VAL A 9 61.40 4.81 4.88
N SER A 10 61.52 5.70 3.90
CA SER A 10 62.13 7.03 4.06
C SER A 10 61.02 8.07 4.02
N ALA A 11 60.79 8.69 5.16
CA ALA A 11 59.92 9.86 5.29
C ALA A 11 60.64 11.09 4.72
N VAL A 12 60.03 11.72 3.71
CA VAL A 12 60.44 13.07 3.26
C VAL A 12 59.38 14.05 3.75
N LEU A 13 59.79 14.87 4.69
CA LEU A 13 59.03 15.99 5.26
C LEU A 13 59.17 17.17 4.26
N LEU A 14 58.12 17.51 3.50
CA LEU A 14 58.08 18.71 2.67
C LEU A 14 57.33 19.82 3.42
N ILE A 15 58.07 20.80 3.90
CA ILE A 15 57.53 22.03 4.45
C ILE A 15 57.13 22.93 3.27
N PHE A 16 55.79 23.13 3.08
CA PHE A 16 55.28 24.17 2.19
C PHE A 16 55.09 25.48 2.95
N LEU A 17 55.91 26.46 2.60
CA LEU A 17 55.69 27.85 2.92
C LEU A 17 54.39 28.35 2.29
N ILE A 18 53.42 28.76 3.12
CA ILE A 18 52.19 29.42 2.67
C ILE A 18 52.55 30.87 2.38
N THR A 19 52.77 31.20 1.10
CA THR A 19 52.68 32.57 0.62
C THR A 19 51.23 32.84 0.30
N GLY A 20 50.58 33.70 1.07
CA GLY A 20 49.22 34.16 0.83
C GLY A 20 49.13 34.89 -0.48
N ILE A 21 48.58 34.22 -1.50
CA ILE A 21 48.05 34.87 -2.68
C ILE A 21 46.53 34.96 -2.44
N ALA A 22 46.08 36.16 -2.14
CA ALA A 22 44.67 36.46 -2.14
C ALA A 22 44.11 36.16 -3.54
N SER A 23 43.41 35.04 -3.69
CA SER A 23 42.64 34.77 -4.87
C SER A 23 41.59 35.88 -5.01
N PRO A 24 41.45 36.52 -6.20
CA PRO A 24 40.37 37.45 -6.41
C PRO A 24 39.08 36.64 -6.20
N ALA A 25 38.19 37.17 -5.37
CA ALA A 25 36.85 36.66 -5.21
C ALA A 25 36.27 36.42 -6.60
N ALA A 26 36.16 35.16 -6.99
CA ALA A 26 35.40 34.82 -8.18
C ALA A 26 34.01 35.39 -7.98
N ASN A 27 33.68 36.44 -8.71
CA ASN A 27 32.33 36.91 -8.89
C ASN A 27 31.54 35.71 -9.42
N ALA A 28 30.95 34.97 -8.55
CA ALA A 28 29.88 34.05 -8.87
C ALA A 28 28.75 34.97 -9.40
N GLN A 29 28.76 35.21 -10.71
CA GLN A 29 27.57 35.63 -11.40
C GLN A 29 26.57 34.50 -11.15
N ALA A 30 25.70 34.71 -10.20
CA ALA A 30 24.51 33.92 -10.03
C ALA A 30 23.72 34.07 -11.35
N ASN A 31 23.94 33.12 -12.25
CA ASN A 31 23.12 32.93 -13.44
C ASN A 31 21.76 32.42 -12.97
N ASP A 32 21.01 33.26 -12.29
CA ASP A 32 19.66 32.94 -11.86
C ASP A 32 18.72 32.96 -13.07
N LYS A 33 18.66 31.84 -13.74
CA LYS A 33 17.85 31.59 -14.94
C LYS A 33 16.37 31.38 -14.63
N GLY A 34 15.94 31.57 -13.38
CA GLY A 34 14.63 31.17 -12.91
C GLY A 34 14.57 29.66 -12.61
N GLY A 35 13.44 29.17 -12.12
CA GLY A 35 13.30 27.78 -11.67
C GLY A 35 11.94 27.16 -11.99
N GLY A 36 11.89 25.84 -11.89
CA GLY A 36 10.66 25.07 -11.81
C GLY A 36 10.79 24.11 -10.63
N TYR A 37 9.72 24.02 -9.84
CA TYR A 37 9.71 23.29 -8.57
C TYR A 37 8.41 22.54 -8.39
N TRP A 38 8.50 21.32 -7.86
CA TRP A 38 7.38 20.71 -7.18
C TRP A 38 7.35 21.19 -5.74
N ILE A 39 6.17 21.48 -5.24
CA ILE A 39 5.95 22.00 -3.89
C ILE A 39 4.84 21.16 -3.27
N SER A 40 5.07 20.63 -2.07
CA SER A 40 4.08 19.84 -1.36
C SER A 40 2.81 20.66 -1.07
N ASN A 41 1.67 19.99 -1.02
CA ASN A 41 0.37 20.66 -0.84
C ASN A 41 0.29 21.45 0.48
N ASP A 42 0.95 21.01 1.56
CA ASP A 42 1.03 21.71 2.84
C ASP A 42 1.87 23.01 2.81
N GLN A 43 2.79 23.12 1.85
CA GLN A 43 3.63 24.31 1.64
C GLN A 43 3.08 25.25 0.56
N ALA A 44 2.06 24.83 -0.19
CA ALA A 44 1.54 25.53 -1.36
C ALA A 44 1.14 26.98 -1.08
N GLU A 45 0.40 27.23 -0.01
CA GLU A 45 -0.05 28.58 0.37
C GLU A 45 1.12 29.50 0.73
N LYS A 46 2.10 29.00 1.48
CA LYS A 46 3.29 29.77 1.83
C LYS A 46 4.13 30.11 0.59
N ALA A 47 4.26 29.16 -0.32
CA ALA A 47 4.96 29.37 -1.59
C ALA A 47 4.22 30.40 -2.46
N GLU A 48 2.90 30.34 -2.55
CA GLU A 48 2.06 31.31 -3.24
C GLU A 48 2.28 32.74 -2.74
N GLN A 49 2.28 32.93 -1.41
CA GLN A 49 2.53 34.23 -0.80
C GLN A 49 3.92 34.77 -1.14
N GLN A 50 4.96 33.93 -1.20
CA GLN A 50 6.29 34.35 -1.61
C GLN A 50 6.36 34.67 -3.10
N LEU A 51 5.68 33.86 -3.93
CA LEU A 51 5.61 34.06 -5.36
C LEU A 51 4.94 35.44 -5.70
N LYS A 52 3.82 35.75 -5.03
CA LYS A 52 3.15 37.06 -5.15
C LYS A 52 4.07 38.25 -4.78
N LYS A 53 4.99 38.05 -3.84
CA LYS A 53 6.01 39.02 -3.44
C LYS A 53 7.23 39.05 -4.36
N GLY A 54 7.27 38.20 -5.40
CA GLY A 54 8.38 38.10 -6.34
C GLY A 54 9.66 37.50 -5.72
N LYS A 55 9.57 36.76 -4.65
CA LYS A 55 10.71 36.14 -3.96
C LYS A 55 11.03 34.74 -4.49
N SER A 56 12.29 34.29 -4.32
CA SER A 56 12.71 32.93 -4.68
C SER A 56 11.96 31.87 -3.90
N LEU A 57 11.61 30.78 -4.58
CA LEU A 57 10.96 29.59 -4.00
C LEU A 57 11.90 28.39 -3.83
N GLU A 58 13.17 28.55 -4.12
CA GLU A 58 14.15 27.46 -4.07
C GLU A 58 14.11 26.65 -2.75
N LYS A 59 13.85 27.35 -1.64
CA LYS A 59 13.74 26.69 -0.31
C LYS A 59 12.47 25.87 -0.08
N TYR A 60 11.44 26.08 -0.91
CA TYR A 60 10.16 25.35 -0.84
C TYR A 60 10.10 24.21 -1.87
N GLY A 61 10.99 24.27 -2.87
CA GLY A 61 11.09 23.23 -3.89
C GLY A 61 11.51 21.92 -3.25
N GLU A 62 10.74 20.87 -3.50
CA GLU A 62 11.17 19.53 -3.16
C GLU A 62 12.43 19.24 -3.98
N LYS A 63 13.45 18.74 -3.31
CA LYS A 63 14.60 18.18 -4.03
C LYS A 63 14.04 17.04 -4.85
N GLN A 64 14.07 17.20 -6.19
CA GLN A 64 13.83 16.06 -7.06
C GLN A 64 14.75 14.96 -6.54
N VAL A 65 14.17 13.91 -6.00
CA VAL A 65 14.88 12.67 -5.81
C VAL A 65 15.18 12.23 -7.23
N GLN A 66 16.35 12.61 -7.73
CA GLN A 66 16.92 11.94 -8.88
C GLN A 66 17.09 10.49 -8.42
N GLN A 67 16.05 9.71 -8.60
CA GLN A 67 16.23 8.28 -8.72
C GLN A 67 17.18 8.16 -9.90
N LYS A 68 18.46 7.90 -9.60
CA LYS A 68 19.41 7.50 -10.64
C LYS A 68 18.68 6.45 -11.44
N SER A 69 18.35 6.77 -12.68
CA SER A 69 17.97 5.76 -13.63
C SER A 69 19.18 4.84 -13.69
N ASP A 70 19.09 3.67 -13.07
CA ASP A 70 20.00 2.59 -13.43
C ASP A 70 19.67 2.28 -14.89
N GLU A 71 20.40 2.95 -15.77
CA GLU A 71 20.28 2.81 -17.22
C GLU A 71 20.76 1.40 -17.58
N GLY A 72 19.83 0.48 -17.72
CA GLY A 72 20.11 -0.88 -18.15
C GLY A 72 18.87 -1.77 -18.10
N GLN A 73 18.79 -2.72 -19.00
CA GLN A 73 17.79 -3.77 -18.93
C GLN A 73 18.05 -4.59 -17.67
N LYS A 74 17.06 -4.64 -16.77
CA LYS A 74 17.11 -5.42 -15.54
C LYS A 74 16.53 -6.81 -15.77
N SER A 75 17.00 -7.78 -15.00
CA SER A 75 16.36 -9.09 -14.99
C SER A 75 14.99 -9.00 -14.29
N LEU A 76 14.10 -9.92 -14.61
CA LEU A 76 12.76 -10.00 -13.99
C LEU A 76 12.86 -10.09 -12.46
N ASN A 77 13.80 -10.88 -11.93
CA ASN A 77 14.00 -11.04 -10.49
C ASN A 77 14.48 -9.75 -9.80
N GLU A 78 15.34 -8.96 -10.44
CA GLU A 78 15.80 -7.69 -9.90
C GLU A 78 14.63 -6.71 -9.77
N ILE A 79 13.81 -6.57 -10.82
CA ILE A 79 12.64 -5.68 -10.80
C ILE A 79 11.61 -6.12 -9.75
N GLN A 80 11.32 -7.41 -9.66
CA GLN A 80 10.40 -7.93 -8.65
C GLN A 80 10.90 -7.70 -7.22
N THR A 81 12.23 -7.71 -7.02
CA THR A 81 12.84 -7.40 -5.72
C THR A 81 12.75 -5.92 -5.39
N GLU A 82 13.02 -5.04 -6.38
CA GLU A 82 12.83 -3.60 -6.22
C GLU A 82 11.39 -3.24 -5.90
N ASP A 83 10.43 -3.81 -6.61
CA ASP A 83 9.00 -3.56 -6.38
C ASP A 83 8.60 -3.96 -4.97
N ARG A 84 8.98 -5.15 -4.51
CA ARG A 84 8.69 -5.59 -3.12
C ARG A 84 9.24 -4.62 -2.07
N ASN A 85 10.42 -4.04 -2.28
CA ASN A 85 11.04 -3.10 -1.34
C ASN A 85 10.39 -1.70 -1.36
N ALA A 86 9.66 -1.37 -2.43
CA ALA A 86 9.03 -0.08 -2.65
C ALA A 86 7.50 -0.14 -2.64
N SER A 87 6.93 -1.30 -2.35
CA SER A 87 5.48 -1.52 -2.41
C SER A 87 4.74 -0.90 -1.24
N THR A 88 3.52 -0.45 -1.53
CA THR A 88 2.51 -0.08 -0.53
C THR A 88 1.45 -1.17 -0.45
N SER A 89 1.15 -1.63 0.76
CA SER A 89 0.10 -2.63 0.96
C SER A 89 -1.28 -2.03 0.79
N TYR A 90 -2.18 -2.79 0.19
CA TYR A 90 -3.60 -2.44 0.11
C TYR A 90 -4.47 -3.67 0.37
N GLU A 91 -5.64 -3.44 0.92
CA GLU A 91 -6.63 -4.48 1.12
C GLU A 91 -7.39 -4.74 -0.18
N SER A 92 -7.39 -6.00 -0.65
CA SER A 92 -8.15 -6.36 -1.83
C SER A 92 -9.65 -6.14 -1.57
N PRO A 93 -10.35 -5.41 -2.45
CA PRO A 93 -11.77 -5.18 -2.30
C PRO A 93 -12.56 -6.47 -2.46
N MET A 94 -13.64 -6.59 -1.71
CA MET A 94 -14.50 -7.77 -1.76
C MET A 94 -15.91 -7.36 -2.17
N GLY A 95 -16.41 -8.01 -3.21
CA GLY A 95 -17.80 -7.91 -3.59
C GLY A 95 -18.69 -8.87 -2.78
N PRO A 96 -20.02 -8.67 -2.75
CA PRO A 96 -20.92 -9.61 -2.14
C PRO A 96 -20.85 -10.96 -2.84
N PRO A 97 -20.93 -12.10 -2.10
CA PRO A 97 -20.98 -13.42 -2.69
C PRO A 97 -22.21 -13.56 -3.60
N VAL A 98 -22.04 -14.27 -4.70
CA VAL A 98 -23.13 -14.59 -5.62
C VAL A 98 -23.58 -16.01 -5.37
N PHE A 99 -24.87 -16.20 -5.06
CA PHE A 99 -25.48 -17.51 -4.97
C PHE A 99 -26.10 -17.85 -6.31
N THR A 100 -25.62 -18.90 -6.96
CA THR A 100 -26.16 -19.42 -8.22
C THR A 100 -26.89 -20.73 -7.97
N ALA A 101 -27.62 -21.19 -8.98
CA ALA A 101 -28.24 -22.52 -8.95
C ALA A 101 -27.23 -23.67 -8.79
N LEU A 102 -25.94 -23.41 -9.01
CA LEU A 102 -24.83 -24.36 -8.85
C LEU A 102 -24.19 -24.31 -7.46
N GLY A 103 -24.70 -23.44 -6.57
CA GLY A 103 -24.19 -23.25 -5.21
C GLY A 103 -23.53 -21.87 -5.00
N TRP A 104 -22.74 -21.77 -3.92
CA TRP A 104 -22.00 -20.56 -3.61
C TRP A 104 -20.81 -20.38 -4.57
N GLU A 105 -20.73 -19.21 -5.17
CA GLU A 105 -19.60 -18.80 -6.01
C GLU A 105 -18.85 -17.65 -5.36
N PRO A 106 -17.53 -17.60 -5.55
CA PRO A 106 -16.73 -16.48 -5.04
C PRO A 106 -17.33 -15.16 -5.54
N PRO A 107 -17.41 -14.13 -4.67
CA PRO A 107 -17.89 -12.83 -5.11
C PRO A 107 -16.96 -12.25 -6.17
N PRO A 108 -17.50 -11.47 -7.12
CA PRO A 108 -16.63 -10.67 -7.97
C PRO A 108 -15.91 -9.67 -7.09
N PHE A 109 -14.58 -9.69 -7.14
CA PHE A 109 -13.76 -8.66 -6.52
C PHE A 109 -13.92 -7.38 -7.34
N ASN A 110 -14.58 -6.37 -6.77
CA ASN A 110 -14.86 -5.12 -7.49
C ASN A 110 -13.77 -4.10 -7.16
N TYR A 111 -12.81 -3.95 -8.08
CA TYR A 111 -11.72 -2.99 -7.93
C TYR A 111 -12.20 -1.59 -8.34
N ASP A 112 -12.57 -0.81 -7.35
CA ASP A 112 -12.91 0.59 -7.55
C ASP A 112 -11.70 1.39 -8.00
N HIS A 113 -11.94 2.29 -8.96
CA HIS A 113 -10.96 3.28 -9.37
C HIS A 113 -11.12 4.59 -8.60
N ILE A 114 -10.06 5.36 -8.55
CA ILE A 114 -10.13 6.77 -8.19
C ILE A 114 -10.73 7.48 -9.40
N ASN A 115 -11.95 8.03 -9.26
CA ASN A 115 -12.72 8.53 -10.39
C ASN A 115 -12.70 10.05 -10.53
N THR A 116 -12.29 10.77 -9.48
CA THR A 116 -12.28 12.23 -9.47
C THR A 116 -10.97 12.80 -8.94
N VAL A 117 -10.64 14.01 -9.39
CA VAL A 117 -9.52 14.80 -8.88
C VAL A 117 -9.64 15.04 -7.38
N GLU A 118 -10.87 15.28 -6.92
CA GLU A 118 -11.17 15.54 -5.52
C GLU A 118 -10.93 14.31 -4.63
N GLU A 119 -11.35 13.13 -5.10
CA GLU A 119 -11.06 11.85 -4.41
C GLU A 119 -9.54 11.65 -4.28
N CYS A 120 -8.77 11.88 -5.35
CA CYS A 120 -7.31 11.81 -5.29
C CYS A 120 -6.73 12.74 -4.24
N ARG A 121 -7.11 14.01 -4.25
CA ARG A 121 -6.56 15.03 -3.35
C ARG A 121 -6.85 14.77 -1.87
N ARG A 122 -7.97 14.11 -1.57
CA ARG A 122 -8.33 13.70 -0.21
C ARG A 122 -7.63 12.42 0.24
N SER A 123 -7.05 11.68 -0.68
CA SER A 123 -6.35 10.44 -0.33
C SER A 123 -5.07 10.75 0.45
N PRO A 124 -4.77 10.03 1.54
CA PRO A 124 -3.75 10.44 2.51
C PRO A 124 -2.36 10.59 1.91
N ASP A 125 -1.98 9.73 0.98
CA ASP A 125 -0.63 9.68 0.41
C ASP A 125 -0.54 10.26 -1.01
N SER A 126 -1.59 10.93 -1.50
CA SER A 126 -1.61 11.47 -2.86
C SER A 126 -0.48 12.47 -3.15
N GLY A 127 -0.01 13.18 -2.13
CA GLY A 127 1.12 14.11 -2.21
C GLY A 127 2.48 13.48 -1.88
N SER A 128 2.57 12.18 -1.64
CA SER A 128 3.84 11.52 -1.30
C SER A 128 4.74 11.32 -2.53
N SER A 129 6.01 10.99 -2.30
CA SER A 129 6.98 10.65 -3.36
C SER A 129 6.65 9.37 -4.12
N THR A 130 5.70 8.58 -3.64
CA THR A 130 5.22 7.35 -4.28
C THR A 130 3.80 7.47 -4.81
N GLY A 131 3.10 8.56 -4.48
CA GLY A 131 1.67 8.72 -4.76
C GLY A 131 0.81 7.77 -3.92
N TYR A 132 -0.49 7.82 -4.14
CA TYR A 132 -1.48 6.94 -3.50
C TYR A 132 -1.87 5.81 -4.43
N ILE A 133 -1.64 4.57 -4.01
CA ILE A 133 -2.10 3.36 -4.69
C ILE A 133 -3.33 2.83 -3.94
N LYS A 134 -4.51 2.96 -4.56
CA LYS A 134 -5.76 2.45 -4.01
C LYS A 134 -5.83 0.92 -4.14
N ASN A 135 -5.36 0.40 -5.26
CA ASN A 135 -5.22 -1.02 -5.57
C ASN A 135 -4.36 -1.17 -6.84
N ARG A 136 -4.10 -2.39 -7.28
CA ARG A 136 -3.27 -2.67 -8.48
C ARG A 136 -3.77 -2.02 -9.78
N TYR A 137 -5.02 -1.56 -9.83
CA TYR A 137 -5.61 -0.95 -11.03
C TYR A 137 -5.84 0.55 -10.88
N SER A 138 -5.57 1.14 -9.73
CA SER A 138 -5.86 2.55 -9.47
C SER A 138 -4.79 3.22 -8.63
N PHE A 139 -4.25 4.28 -9.19
CA PHE A 139 -3.19 5.11 -8.62
C PHE A 139 -3.55 6.58 -8.79
N CYS A 140 -3.08 7.44 -7.90
CA CYS A 140 -3.05 8.87 -8.16
C CYS A 140 -1.91 9.61 -7.45
N TRP A 141 -1.59 10.77 -8.00
CA TRP A 141 -0.64 11.70 -7.43
C TRP A 141 -1.09 13.13 -7.65
N SER A 142 -0.96 14.00 -6.63
CA SER A 142 -1.38 15.38 -6.69
C SER A 142 -0.39 16.30 -6.00
N HIS A 143 0.15 17.28 -6.75
CA HIS A 143 1.21 18.15 -6.27
C HIS A 143 1.12 19.54 -6.93
N VAL A 144 1.76 20.52 -6.30
CA VAL A 144 1.81 21.89 -6.84
C VAL A 144 3.05 22.08 -7.69
N ALA A 145 2.88 22.35 -8.98
CA ALA A 145 3.95 22.73 -9.89
C ALA A 145 4.08 24.25 -9.94
N THR A 146 5.28 24.76 -9.73
CA THR A 146 5.53 26.21 -9.73
C THR A 146 6.71 26.56 -10.61
N TYR A 147 6.54 27.59 -11.42
CA TYR A 147 7.58 28.14 -12.29
C TYR A 147 7.87 29.58 -11.93
N GLN A 148 9.14 29.91 -11.81
CA GLN A 148 9.65 31.26 -11.56
C GLN A 148 10.38 31.78 -12.78
N VAL A 149 9.84 32.85 -13.39
CA VAL A 149 10.41 33.56 -14.54
C VAL A 149 11.12 34.83 -14.05
N PRO A 150 12.40 35.04 -14.32
CA PRO A 150 13.10 36.22 -13.85
C PRO A 150 12.44 37.50 -14.39
N ARG A 151 12.09 38.40 -13.48
CA ARG A 151 11.58 39.75 -13.80
C ARG A 151 12.73 40.74 -13.97
N SER A 152 13.56 40.85 -12.96
CA SER A 152 14.76 41.67 -12.94
C SER A 152 15.77 41.16 -11.93
N CYS A 153 17.06 41.31 -12.24
CA CYS A 153 18.15 41.04 -11.31
C CYS A 153 19.05 42.28 -11.23
N ARG A 154 19.30 42.78 -10.02
CA ARG A 154 20.22 43.91 -9.76
C ARG A 154 21.09 43.55 -8.56
N PHE A 155 22.41 43.71 -8.68
CA PHE A 155 23.37 43.45 -7.60
C PHE A 155 23.22 42.05 -6.95
N GLY A 156 22.92 41.02 -7.75
CA GLY A 156 22.73 39.67 -7.25
C GLY A 156 21.36 39.39 -6.60
N ILE A 157 20.47 40.37 -6.51
CA ILE A 157 19.10 40.21 -6.01
C ILE A 157 18.14 40.14 -7.20
N CYS A 158 17.46 38.99 -7.32
CA CYS A 158 16.48 38.76 -8.38
C CYS A 158 15.06 38.84 -7.84
N SER A 159 14.17 39.37 -8.67
CA SER A 159 12.72 39.27 -8.49
C SER A 159 12.11 38.44 -9.60
N TYR A 160 11.00 37.78 -9.31
CA TYR A 160 10.40 36.79 -10.18
C TYR A 160 8.92 37.08 -10.44
N ASP A 161 8.49 36.80 -11.65
CA ASP A 161 7.10 36.51 -11.97
C ASP A 161 6.90 34.99 -11.93
N GLY A 162 5.67 34.51 -11.70
CA GLY A 162 5.48 33.07 -11.59
C GLY A 162 4.12 32.58 -12.03
N VAL A 163 4.13 31.31 -12.34
CA VAL A 163 2.94 30.48 -12.59
C VAL A 163 2.96 29.32 -11.58
N GLN A 164 1.87 29.17 -10.85
CA GLN A 164 1.64 28.03 -9.95
C GLN A 164 0.39 27.31 -10.39
N ILE A 165 0.42 25.99 -10.41
CA ILE A 165 -0.69 25.14 -10.83
C ILE A 165 -0.80 23.95 -9.89
N GLN A 166 -2.00 23.54 -9.56
CA GLN A 166 -2.26 22.24 -8.95
C GLN A 166 -2.32 21.20 -10.06
N PHE A 167 -1.39 20.26 -10.07
CA PHE A 167 -1.36 19.13 -10.99
C PHE A 167 -1.88 17.89 -10.29
N THR A 168 -2.75 17.13 -10.94
CA THR A 168 -3.24 15.85 -10.45
C THR A 168 -3.22 14.85 -11.59
N GLU A 169 -2.67 13.67 -11.34
CA GLU A 169 -2.75 12.53 -12.25
C GLU A 169 -3.46 11.34 -11.59
N ILE A 170 -4.25 10.63 -12.38
CA ILE A 170 -4.98 9.42 -11.97
C ILE A 170 -4.68 8.33 -12.98
N GLY A 171 -4.08 7.25 -12.53
CA GLY A 171 -3.71 6.11 -13.35
C GLY A 171 -4.73 4.98 -13.27
N PHE A 172 -5.00 4.37 -14.42
CA PHE A 172 -5.94 3.26 -14.60
C PHE A 172 -5.23 2.06 -15.21
N GLY A 173 -5.10 1.00 -14.42
CA GLY A 173 -4.69 -0.31 -14.90
C GLY A 173 -5.82 -1.04 -15.62
N SER A 174 -5.56 -2.28 -16.03
CA SER A 174 -6.52 -3.12 -16.73
C SER A 174 -6.32 -4.59 -16.38
N ASN A 175 -7.40 -5.31 -16.12
CA ASN A 175 -7.37 -6.78 -15.97
C ASN A 175 -7.73 -7.51 -17.27
N GLN A 176 -7.79 -6.82 -18.40
CA GLN A 176 -8.20 -7.40 -19.69
C GLN A 176 -7.29 -7.03 -20.87
N SER A 177 -6.35 -6.10 -20.68
CA SER A 177 -5.48 -5.62 -21.74
C SER A 177 -4.13 -5.14 -21.23
N ARG A 178 -3.12 -5.19 -22.10
CA ARG A 178 -1.80 -4.58 -21.87
C ARG A 178 -1.86 -3.07 -22.17
N LYS A 179 -2.82 -2.39 -21.54
CA LYS A 179 -3.11 -0.96 -21.74
C LYS A 179 -3.25 -0.27 -20.38
N MET A 180 -2.48 0.79 -20.20
CA MET A 180 -2.51 1.65 -19.04
C MET A 180 -2.89 3.07 -19.46
N ARG A 181 -3.75 3.75 -18.71
CA ARG A 181 -4.20 5.11 -18.98
C ARG A 181 -3.86 6.01 -17.81
N VAL A 182 -3.49 7.23 -18.11
CA VAL A 182 -3.31 8.31 -17.13
C VAL A 182 -4.19 9.48 -17.54
N TYR A 183 -5.22 9.74 -16.76
CA TYR A 183 -5.94 11.00 -16.80
C TYR A 183 -5.16 12.01 -15.98
N TYR A 184 -5.05 13.26 -16.45
CA TYR A 184 -4.43 14.34 -15.68
C TYR A 184 -5.25 15.62 -15.77
N SER A 185 -5.18 16.42 -14.70
CA SER A 185 -5.82 17.70 -14.56
C SER A 185 -4.85 18.75 -14.04
N ILE A 186 -5.03 19.97 -14.44
CA ILE A 186 -4.39 21.13 -13.86
C ILE A 186 -5.44 22.15 -13.43
N ASP A 187 -5.40 22.49 -12.15
CA ASP A 187 -6.38 23.38 -11.53
C ASP A 187 -5.65 24.49 -10.75
N ASP A 188 -6.41 25.39 -10.13
CA ASP A 188 -5.91 26.43 -9.24
C ASP A 188 -4.74 27.22 -9.84
N ILE A 189 -4.90 27.63 -11.11
CA ILE A 189 -3.84 28.30 -11.86
C ILE A 189 -3.68 29.75 -11.38
N LEU A 190 -2.61 30.01 -10.64
CA LEU A 190 -2.16 31.31 -10.22
C LEU A 190 -1.14 31.88 -11.22
N VAL A 191 -1.30 33.14 -11.60
CA VAL A 191 -0.36 33.89 -12.44
C VAL A 191 -0.08 35.24 -11.77
N THR A 192 1.18 35.50 -11.43
CA THR A 192 1.54 36.76 -10.75
C THR A 192 1.73 37.93 -11.70
N ASN A 193 1.89 37.69 -13.02
CA ASN A 193 2.00 38.70 -14.05
C ASN A 193 1.13 38.30 -15.26
N PRO A 194 0.19 39.15 -15.70
CA PRO A 194 -0.72 38.84 -16.82
C PRO A 194 -0.01 38.43 -18.12
N SER A 195 1.22 38.87 -18.37
CA SER A 195 1.99 38.47 -19.55
C SER A 195 2.25 36.97 -19.61
N LEU A 196 2.28 36.28 -18.46
CA LEU A 196 2.46 34.83 -18.38
C LEU A 196 1.23 34.02 -18.80
N ASN A 197 0.05 34.66 -18.97
CA ASN A 197 -1.11 33.96 -19.53
C ASN A 197 -0.85 33.48 -20.97
N GLY A 198 0.07 34.14 -21.70
CA GLY A 198 0.51 33.72 -23.03
C GLY A 198 1.64 32.67 -23.02
N ALA A 199 2.20 32.34 -21.86
CA ALA A 199 3.18 31.26 -21.75
C ALA A 199 2.54 29.93 -22.13
N LYS A 200 3.27 29.10 -22.88
CA LYS A 200 2.82 27.77 -23.28
C LYS A 200 3.26 26.75 -22.23
N LEU A 201 2.32 25.97 -21.73
CA LEU A 201 2.57 24.82 -20.88
C LEU A 201 2.27 23.54 -21.67
N LYS A 202 3.31 22.70 -21.87
CA LYS A 202 3.21 21.38 -22.45
C LYS A 202 3.18 20.36 -21.32
N ILE A 203 2.21 19.47 -21.34
CA ILE A 203 2.17 18.27 -20.50
C ILE A 203 2.42 17.08 -21.40
N ASP A 204 3.41 16.29 -21.03
CA ASP A 204 3.82 15.05 -21.65
C ASP A 204 4.08 14.03 -20.54
N PHE A 205 4.31 12.80 -20.94
CA PHE A 205 4.74 11.75 -20.02
C PHE A 205 5.94 11.03 -20.63
N ASP A 206 7.00 10.97 -19.87
CA ASP A 206 8.13 10.10 -20.20
C ASP A 206 7.83 8.68 -19.80
N CYS A 207 8.37 7.70 -20.54
CA CYS A 207 8.31 6.31 -20.11
C CYS A 207 9.60 5.58 -20.51
N GLU A 208 9.98 4.64 -19.65
CA GLU A 208 11.18 3.83 -19.81
C GLU A 208 10.82 2.35 -19.68
N ALA A 209 11.10 1.57 -20.72
CA ALA A 209 10.96 0.13 -20.69
C ALA A 209 12.06 -0.50 -19.83
N LYS A 210 11.71 -1.42 -18.92
CA LYS A 210 12.67 -2.01 -17.97
C LYS A 210 13.17 -3.39 -18.37
N ILE A 211 12.39 -4.13 -19.15
CA ILE A 211 12.75 -5.49 -19.63
C ILE A 211 12.81 -5.51 -21.14
N ASN A 212 11.70 -5.19 -21.81
CA ASN A 212 11.61 -5.27 -23.27
C ASN A 212 11.35 -3.88 -23.85
N PRO A 213 12.01 -3.47 -24.95
CA PRO A 213 11.79 -2.16 -25.56
C PRO A 213 10.32 -1.87 -25.89
N GLY A 214 9.53 -2.92 -26.21
CA GLY A 214 8.09 -2.80 -26.48
C GLY A 214 7.18 -2.57 -25.26
N ASP A 215 7.74 -2.54 -24.04
CA ASP A 215 6.96 -2.33 -22.83
C ASP A 215 6.56 -0.86 -22.62
N CYS A 216 7.26 0.08 -23.26
CA CYS A 216 6.94 1.50 -23.26
C CYS A 216 6.54 1.95 -24.66
N LYS A 217 5.25 1.97 -24.95
CA LYS A 217 4.71 2.39 -26.23
C LYS A 217 3.61 3.43 -26.05
N PRO A 218 3.94 4.73 -26.13
CA PRO A 218 2.92 5.77 -26.08
C PRO A 218 1.92 5.59 -27.21
N ASP A 219 0.63 5.64 -26.86
CA ASP A 219 -0.46 5.57 -27.83
C ASP A 219 -0.47 6.86 -28.69
N PRO A 220 -0.35 6.78 -30.02
CA PRO A 220 -0.35 7.94 -30.90
C PRO A 220 -1.65 8.76 -30.83
N ASP A 221 -2.75 8.15 -30.43
CA ASP A 221 -4.05 8.83 -30.26
C ASP A 221 -4.11 9.73 -29.01
N THR A 222 -3.10 9.63 -28.14
CA THR A 222 -2.97 10.49 -26.95
C THR A 222 -1.63 11.23 -26.94
N PRO A 223 -1.43 12.19 -27.91
CA PRO A 223 -0.19 12.95 -28.01
C PRO A 223 -0.03 13.90 -26.82
N PRO A 224 1.19 14.42 -26.62
CA PRO A 224 1.42 15.51 -25.65
C PRO A 224 0.50 16.70 -25.91
N VAL A 225 0.03 17.34 -24.84
CA VAL A 225 -0.87 18.50 -24.93
C VAL A 225 -0.11 19.77 -24.60
N GLU A 226 -0.04 20.71 -25.56
CA GLU A 226 0.52 22.05 -25.37
C GLU A 226 -0.58 23.11 -25.53
N ARG A 227 -0.79 23.93 -24.50
CA ARG A 227 -1.75 25.03 -24.47
C ARG A 227 -1.10 26.25 -23.81
N THR A 228 -1.61 27.47 -24.10
CA THR A 228 -1.26 28.61 -23.27
C THR A 228 -1.87 28.49 -21.88
N ILE A 229 -1.31 29.19 -20.90
CA ILE A 229 -1.87 29.19 -19.53
C ILE A 229 -3.34 29.68 -19.56
N ALA A 230 -3.67 30.67 -20.40
CA ALA A 230 -5.05 31.11 -20.59
C ALA A 230 -5.96 29.99 -21.12
N GLN A 231 -5.48 29.17 -22.06
CA GLN A 231 -6.26 28.03 -22.60
C GLN A 231 -6.43 26.91 -21.57
N TRP A 232 -5.42 26.64 -20.74
CA TRP A 232 -5.51 25.67 -19.67
C TRP A 232 -6.56 26.05 -18.62
N LYS A 233 -6.81 27.32 -18.38
CA LYS A 233 -7.90 27.76 -17.50
C LYS A 233 -9.30 27.42 -18.02
N ASN A 234 -9.46 27.14 -19.31
CA ASN A 234 -10.73 26.78 -19.94
C ASN A 234 -10.89 25.28 -20.15
N VAL A 235 -9.79 24.59 -20.50
CA VAL A 235 -9.77 23.12 -20.71
C VAL A 235 -8.57 22.58 -19.95
N ASN A 236 -8.80 22.13 -18.76
CA ASN A 236 -7.78 21.86 -17.75
C ASN A 236 -7.39 20.38 -17.60
N TYR A 237 -7.75 19.54 -18.54
CA TYR A 237 -7.49 18.09 -18.47
C TYR A 237 -6.90 17.52 -19.77
N GLY A 238 -6.36 16.31 -19.66
CA GLY A 238 -5.90 15.49 -20.76
C GLY A 238 -5.81 14.02 -20.39
N LEU A 239 -5.48 13.20 -21.38
CA LEU A 239 -5.33 11.76 -21.26
C LEU A 239 -4.01 11.32 -21.90
N LYS A 240 -3.30 10.43 -21.25
CA LYS A 240 -2.16 9.69 -21.81
C LYS A 240 -2.45 8.20 -21.73
N THR A 241 -2.14 7.48 -22.79
CA THR A 241 -2.25 6.03 -22.85
C THR A 241 -0.90 5.43 -23.19
N PHE A 242 -0.58 4.32 -22.52
CA PHE A 242 0.57 3.48 -22.83
C PHE A 242 0.09 2.07 -23.17
N LEU A 243 0.74 1.51 -24.16
CA LEU A 243 0.55 0.15 -24.62
C LEU A 243 1.85 -0.64 -24.37
N SER A 244 1.74 -1.93 -24.19
CA SER A 244 2.89 -2.81 -24.17
C SER A 244 2.70 -3.91 -25.21
N ASP A 245 3.69 -4.08 -26.07
CA ASP A 245 3.76 -5.22 -26.98
C ASP A 245 4.17 -6.46 -26.17
N ALA A 246 3.40 -7.54 -26.26
CA ALA A 246 3.73 -8.77 -25.56
C ALA A 246 5.04 -9.35 -26.12
N PRO A 247 6.08 -9.59 -25.30
CA PRO A 247 7.26 -10.30 -25.75
C PRO A 247 6.89 -11.73 -26.15
N SER A 248 7.75 -12.40 -26.94
CA SER A 248 7.58 -13.82 -27.20
C SER A 248 7.64 -14.60 -25.89
N PRO A 249 6.75 -15.58 -25.66
CA PRO A 249 6.83 -16.43 -24.47
C PRO A 249 8.13 -17.26 -24.48
N SER A 250 8.72 -17.41 -23.30
CA SER A 250 9.93 -18.21 -23.10
C SER A 250 9.86 -18.94 -21.76
N ASP A 251 10.74 -19.90 -21.53
CA ASP A 251 10.78 -20.65 -20.27
C ASP A 251 11.05 -19.76 -19.05
N ILE A 252 11.79 -18.67 -19.24
CA ILE A 252 12.10 -17.69 -18.18
C ILE A 252 11.03 -16.59 -18.05
N ASN A 253 10.20 -16.39 -19.07
CA ASN A 253 9.10 -15.43 -19.05
C ASN A 253 7.85 -16.00 -19.76
N PRO A 254 7.28 -17.08 -19.20
CA PRO A 254 6.13 -17.75 -19.82
C PRO A 254 4.84 -16.92 -19.75
N ASP A 255 4.77 -15.95 -18.83
CA ASP A 255 3.65 -15.04 -18.66
C ASP A 255 3.80 -13.75 -19.49
N GLN A 256 4.84 -13.67 -20.30
CA GLN A 256 5.12 -12.52 -21.17
C GLN A 256 5.10 -11.20 -20.37
N VAL A 257 5.71 -11.23 -19.18
CA VAL A 257 5.78 -10.07 -18.28
C VAL A 257 6.66 -9.00 -18.91
N GLY A 258 6.19 -7.76 -18.86
CA GLY A 258 6.91 -6.55 -19.21
C GLY A 258 6.76 -5.50 -18.12
N TYR A 259 7.69 -4.58 -18.04
CA TYR A 259 7.69 -3.47 -17.09
C TYR A 259 8.05 -2.16 -17.74
N MET A 260 7.36 -1.10 -17.35
CA MET A 260 7.75 0.27 -17.65
C MET A 260 7.68 1.15 -16.40
N ASP A 261 8.56 2.12 -16.32
CA ASP A 261 8.40 3.27 -15.45
C ASP A 261 7.87 4.45 -16.29
N PHE A 262 6.98 5.28 -15.74
CA PHE A 262 6.52 6.51 -16.38
C PHE A 262 6.52 7.66 -15.39
N SER A 263 6.63 8.89 -15.91
CA SER A 263 6.58 10.12 -15.11
C SER A 263 5.97 11.28 -15.89
N PRO A 264 5.21 12.18 -15.27
CA PRO A 264 4.71 13.39 -15.92
C PRO A 264 5.84 14.40 -16.15
N MET A 265 5.87 14.99 -17.32
CA MET A 265 6.82 16.01 -17.76
C MET A 265 6.09 17.32 -18.07
N LEU A 266 6.25 18.33 -17.23
CA LEU A 266 5.61 19.61 -17.38
C LEU A 266 6.63 20.64 -17.88
N THR A 267 6.45 21.13 -19.11
CA THR A 267 7.37 22.12 -19.72
C THR A 267 6.66 23.43 -19.96
N ILE A 268 7.12 24.49 -19.32
CA ILE A 268 6.66 25.85 -19.60
C ILE A 268 7.63 26.57 -20.55
N LYS A 269 7.08 27.35 -21.50
CA LYS A 269 7.83 28.21 -22.42
C LYS A 269 7.24 29.62 -22.42
N HIS A 270 8.07 30.61 -22.16
CA HIS A 270 7.69 32.03 -22.23
C HIS A 270 8.63 32.77 -23.18
N ALA A 271 8.23 32.88 -24.43
CA ALA A 271 9.06 33.46 -25.51
C ALA A 271 9.60 34.85 -25.22
N PRO A 272 8.80 35.81 -24.70
CA PRO A 272 9.30 37.17 -24.42
C PRO A 272 10.50 37.23 -23.47
N LYS A 273 10.61 36.27 -22.55
CA LYS A 273 11.74 36.17 -21.61
C LYS A 273 12.77 35.09 -22.00
N LYS A 274 12.60 34.46 -23.17
CA LYS A 274 13.42 33.30 -23.61
C LYS A 274 13.53 32.24 -22.51
N PHE A 275 12.47 32.07 -21.72
CA PHE A 275 12.43 31.14 -20.60
C PHE A 275 11.80 29.80 -21.04
N THR A 276 12.49 28.73 -20.75
CA THR A 276 11.97 27.34 -20.91
C THR A 276 12.44 26.54 -19.73
N LYS A 277 11.52 25.86 -19.06
CA LYS A 277 11.82 24.98 -17.93
C LYS A 277 10.91 23.77 -17.94
N THR A 278 11.51 22.60 -17.75
CA THR A 278 10.80 21.33 -17.54
C THR A 278 10.99 20.90 -16.10
N ILE A 279 9.93 20.39 -15.50
CA ILE A 279 9.96 19.63 -14.25
C ILE A 279 9.39 18.24 -14.51
N GLU A 280 9.99 17.24 -13.89
CA GLU A 280 9.57 15.85 -13.93
C GLU A 280 8.88 15.49 -12.61
N GLY A 281 7.74 14.78 -12.66
CA GLY A 281 7.04 14.31 -11.48
C GLY A 281 7.58 12.97 -10.98
N ILE A 282 6.80 12.31 -10.15
CA ILE A 282 7.19 11.02 -9.59
C ILE A 282 7.23 9.92 -10.66
N LYS A 283 8.08 8.91 -10.44
CA LYS A 283 8.14 7.71 -11.30
C LYS A 283 7.25 6.62 -10.75
N GLN A 284 6.30 6.18 -11.57
CA GLN A 284 5.44 5.05 -11.26
C GLN A 284 5.78 3.85 -12.14
N ARG A 285 5.68 2.66 -11.54
CA ARG A 285 5.96 1.41 -12.24
C ARG A 285 4.70 0.65 -12.59
N VAL A 286 4.63 0.20 -13.85
CA VAL A 286 3.55 -0.63 -14.38
C VAL A 286 4.14 -1.96 -14.83
N ARG A 287 3.46 -3.06 -14.45
CA ARG A 287 3.69 -4.40 -14.97
C ARG A 287 2.60 -4.73 -15.99
N PHE A 288 3.03 -5.24 -17.13
CA PHE A 288 2.16 -5.87 -18.13
C PHE A 288 2.38 -7.36 -18.13
N ASP A 289 1.37 -8.14 -18.43
CA ASP A 289 1.48 -9.58 -18.57
C ASP A 289 0.43 -10.16 -19.53
N SER A 290 0.65 -11.42 -19.96
CA SER A 290 -0.27 -12.21 -20.80
C SER A 290 -0.46 -13.60 -20.21
N ALA A 291 -0.69 -13.69 -18.91
CA ALA A 291 -0.86 -14.93 -18.17
C ALA A 291 -2.21 -15.60 -18.47
N LYS A 292 -2.22 -16.57 -19.40
CA LYS A 292 -3.44 -17.25 -19.88
C LYS A 292 -4.18 -18.07 -18.81
N TYR A 293 -3.57 -18.30 -17.66
CA TYR A 293 -4.17 -19.04 -16.53
C TYR A 293 -4.93 -18.14 -15.54
N MET A 294 -5.03 -16.84 -15.83
CA MET A 294 -5.86 -15.94 -15.04
C MET A 294 -7.32 -16.16 -15.42
N PHE A 295 -7.98 -16.95 -14.60
CA PHE A 295 -9.35 -17.38 -14.82
C PHE A 295 -10.14 -17.34 -13.50
N ALA A 296 -11.32 -16.73 -13.53
CA ALA A 296 -12.30 -16.78 -12.46
C ALA A 296 -13.58 -17.46 -12.96
N PHE A 297 -14.05 -18.44 -12.18
CA PHE A 297 -15.28 -19.16 -12.49
C PHE A 297 -16.50 -18.19 -12.49
N PRO A 298 -17.57 -18.38 -13.32
CA PRO A 298 -17.69 -19.51 -14.23
C PRO A 298 -17.00 -19.36 -15.59
N ASP A 299 -16.79 -18.13 -16.14
CA ASP A 299 -16.28 -17.96 -17.51
C ASP A 299 -15.51 -16.64 -17.72
N GLN A 300 -14.91 -16.10 -16.66
CA GLN A 300 -14.15 -14.85 -16.76
C GLN A 300 -12.66 -15.11 -17.00
N HIS A 301 -12.21 -14.80 -18.20
CA HIS A 301 -10.81 -14.91 -18.60
C HIS A 301 -10.12 -13.55 -18.61
N PHE A 302 -9.01 -13.46 -17.87
CA PHE A 302 -8.17 -12.26 -17.76
C PHE A 302 -6.82 -12.50 -18.44
N TRP A 303 -6.81 -12.73 -19.74
CA TRP A 303 -5.64 -13.19 -20.49
C TRP A 303 -4.50 -12.18 -20.57
N GLN A 304 -4.78 -10.91 -20.39
CA GLN A 304 -3.81 -9.83 -20.42
C GLN A 304 -4.10 -8.84 -19.30
N GLY A 305 -3.07 -8.10 -18.88
CA GLY A 305 -3.26 -7.06 -17.88
C GLY A 305 -2.17 -6.03 -17.84
N ALA A 306 -2.51 -4.95 -17.15
CA ALA A 306 -1.63 -3.84 -16.79
C ALA A 306 -1.94 -3.45 -15.34
N ILE A 307 -0.96 -3.49 -14.46
CA ILE A 307 -1.13 -3.17 -13.03
C ILE A 307 -0.04 -2.24 -12.53
N PHE A 308 -0.32 -1.47 -11.49
CA PHE A 308 0.69 -0.79 -10.69
C PHE A 308 1.42 -1.84 -9.85
N SER A 309 2.68 -2.11 -10.16
CA SER A 309 3.38 -3.29 -9.61
C SER A 309 3.91 -3.09 -8.20
N ARG A 310 4.04 -1.84 -7.74
CA ARG A 310 4.42 -1.49 -6.36
C ARG A 310 3.22 -1.48 -5.41
N ALA A 311 2.35 -2.44 -5.57
CA ALA A 311 1.11 -2.62 -4.82
C ALA A 311 1.06 -4.05 -4.27
N ASP A 312 1.24 -4.19 -2.96
CA ASP A 312 1.21 -5.49 -2.27
C ASP A 312 -0.23 -5.82 -1.84
N PRO A 313 -0.85 -6.82 -2.42
CA PRO A 313 -2.22 -7.19 -2.11
C PRO A 313 -2.33 -7.93 -0.78
N ILE A 314 -3.35 -7.58 -0.02
CA ILE A 314 -3.76 -8.29 1.18
C ILE A 314 -5.07 -9.01 0.88
N LEU A 315 -5.05 -10.34 0.97
CA LEU A 315 -6.27 -11.14 0.90
C LEU A 315 -7.07 -10.97 2.19
N ASN A 316 -8.17 -10.22 2.13
CA ASN A 316 -9.06 -10.03 3.26
C ASN A 316 -10.07 -11.16 3.39
N VAL A 317 -10.23 -11.70 4.60
CA VAL A 317 -11.16 -12.79 4.92
C VAL A 317 -12.13 -12.33 6.01
N PRO A 318 -13.34 -11.83 5.70
CA PRO A 318 -14.28 -11.29 6.69
C PRO A 318 -15.17 -12.41 7.25
N ILE A 319 -14.65 -13.26 8.12
CA ILE A 319 -15.37 -14.41 8.66
C ILE A 319 -16.56 -14.05 9.57
N THR A 320 -16.72 -12.79 9.91
CA THR A 320 -17.86 -12.27 10.71
C THR A 320 -19.01 -11.77 9.86
N ASP A 321 -18.79 -11.56 8.57
CA ASP A 321 -19.84 -11.22 7.64
C ASP A 321 -20.66 -12.48 7.29
N PRO A 322 -21.98 -12.50 7.55
CA PRO A 322 -22.83 -13.65 7.21
C PRO A 322 -22.75 -14.08 5.74
N ALA A 323 -22.47 -13.14 4.83
CA ALA A 323 -22.28 -13.41 3.42
C ALA A 323 -21.08 -14.35 3.15
N PHE A 324 -20.11 -14.42 4.08
CA PHE A 324 -18.91 -15.27 3.99
C PHE A 324 -18.94 -16.45 4.96
N ALA A 325 -20.12 -16.84 5.45
CA ALA A 325 -20.27 -17.94 6.41
C ALA A 325 -19.61 -19.25 5.94
N HIS A 326 -19.59 -19.52 4.63
CA HIS A 326 -18.93 -20.69 4.04
C HIS A 326 -17.40 -20.68 4.17
N LEU A 327 -16.78 -19.52 4.39
CA LEU A 327 -15.33 -19.40 4.63
C LEU A 327 -14.96 -19.46 6.10
N LYS A 328 -15.95 -19.49 7.00
CA LYS A 328 -15.72 -19.28 8.43
C LYS A 328 -14.70 -20.24 9.02
N GLU A 329 -14.87 -21.54 8.85
CA GLU A 329 -13.99 -22.54 9.45
C GLU A 329 -12.55 -22.44 8.89
N ALA A 330 -12.41 -22.25 7.57
CA ALA A 330 -11.11 -22.05 6.94
C ALA A 330 -10.45 -20.75 7.43
N GLY A 331 -11.18 -19.64 7.46
CA GLY A 331 -10.67 -18.38 7.96
C GLY A 331 -10.30 -18.42 9.44
N GLU A 332 -11.09 -19.08 10.29
CA GLU A 332 -10.75 -19.31 11.70
C GLU A 332 -9.47 -20.14 11.85
N HIS A 333 -9.25 -21.14 10.98
CA HIS A 333 -8.01 -21.89 10.95
C HIS A 333 -6.82 -21.00 10.55
N TRP A 334 -6.94 -20.23 9.48
CA TRP A 334 -5.86 -19.35 9.02
C TRP A 334 -5.54 -18.27 10.06
N LYS A 335 -6.57 -17.67 10.69
CA LYS A 335 -6.37 -16.73 11.78
C LYS A 335 -5.62 -17.35 12.94
N PHE A 336 -6.04 -18.55 13.40
CA PHE A 336 -5.38 -19.25 14.48
C PHE A 336 -3.92 -19.60 14.13
N ALA A 337 -3.66 -20.00 12.89
CA ALA A 337 -2.31 -20.29 12.40
C ALA A 337 -1.39 -19.05 12.40
N ILE A 338 -1.95 -17.88 12.11
CA ILE A 338 -1.24 -16.59 12.11
C ILE A 338 -0.97 -16.10 13.54
N ASP A 339 -1.99 -16.15 14.40
CA ASP A 339 -1.96 -15.56 15.73
C ASP A 339 -1.27 -16.46 16.77
N HIS A 340 -1.44 -17.78 16.64
CA HIS A 340 -0.97 -18.80 17.59
C HIS A 340 -0.17 -19.92 16.90
N PRO A 341 0.89 -19.58 16.15
CA PRO A 341 1.60 -20.56 15.33
C PRO A 341 2.13 -21.75 16.13
N GLU A 342 2.63 -21.54 17.35
CA GLU A 342 3.19 -22.59 18.20
C GLU A 342 2.14 -23.57 18.75
N GLU A 343 0.87 -23.16 18.79
CA GLU A 343 -0.24 -24.00 19.27
C GLU A 343 -0.85 -24.86 18.15
N THR A 344 -0.39 -24.67 16.91
CA THR A 344 -0.92 -25.38 15.74
C THR A 344 -0.29 -26.74 15.53
N LYS A 345 -1.00 -27.63 14.83
CA LYS A 345 -0.47 -28.94 14.41
C LYS A 345 0.21 -28.85 13.03
N PRO A 346 1.39 -29.48 12.81
CA PRO A 346 2.19 -30.18 13.82
C PRO A 346 2.76 -29.22 14.85
N TYR A 347 2.89 -29.65 16.09
CA TYR A 347 3.46 -28.83 17.15
C TYR A 347 4.98 -28.66 16.96
N VAL A 348 5.45 -27.41 16.88
CA VAL A 348 6.88 -27.07 16.74
C VAL A 348 7.19 -25.84 17.59
N LEU A 349 8.13 -25.97 18.52
CA LEU A 349 8.56 -24.85 19.36
C LEU A 349 9.24 -23.77 18.50
N GLY A 350 8.88 -22.51 18.73
CA GLY A 350 9.41 -21.36 17.97
C GLY A 350 8.90 -21.28 16.54
N LYS A 351 7.77 -21.95 16.23
CA LYS A 351 7.15 -21.93 14.90
C LYS A 351 6.80 -20.52 14.46
N LYS A 352 7.14 -20.18 13.20
CA LYS A 352 6.83 -18.90 12.56
C LYS A 352 6.13 -19.14 11.23
N ILE A 353 4.81 -19.07 11.25
CA ILE A 353 4.02 -19.27 10.02
C ILE A 353 3.99 -17.94 9.24
N PRO A 354 4.39 -17.95 7.94
CA PRO A 354 4.36 -16.76 7.08
C PRO A 354 2.94 -16.45 6.61
N GLY A 355 2.75 -15.27 6.03
CA GLY A 355 1.51 -14.85 5.37
C GLY A 355 0.80 -13.69 6.05
N ALA A 356 1.05 -13.40 7.32
CA ALA A 356 0.43 -12.26 8.00
C ALA A 356 0.95 -10.92 7.50
N VAL A 357 0.09 -9.89 7.56
CA VAL A 357 0.49 -8.50 7.28
C VAL A 357 1.64 -8.09 8.21
N GLY A 358 2.66 -7.45 7.64
CA GLY A 358 3.86 -7.06 8.38
C GLY A 358 4.81 -8.20 8.74
N LYS A 359 4.56 -9.42 8.26
CA LYS A 359 5.43 -10.59 8.37
C LYS A 359 5.94 -11.00 6.99
N MET A 360 6.66 -12.12 6.92
CA MET A 360 7.07 -12.70 5.64
C MET A 360 5.82 -13.02 4.80
N PRO A 361 5.69 -12.49 3.57
CA PRO A 361 4.54 -12.73 2.71
C PRO A 361 4.49 -14.18 2.23
N LEU A 362 3.34 -14.58 1.69
CA LEU A 362 3.22 -15.78 0.87
C LEU A 362 3.55 -15.45 -0.58
N THR A 363 4.03 -16.44 -1.31
CA THR A 363 4.39 -16.34 -2.72
C THR A 363 3.60 -17.36 -3.52
N ARG A 364 2.78 -16.91 -4.49
CA ARG A 364 1.96 -17.81 -5.30
C ARG A 364 2.81 -18.83 -6.05
N MET A 365 2.38 -20.08 -6.04
CA MET A 365 2.86 -21.17 -6.89
C MET A 365 1.76 -21.53 -7.89
N TYR A 366 2.00 -21.33 -9.19
CA TYR A 366 1.05 -21.80 -10.19
C TYR A 366 1.14 -23.31 -10.36
N THR A 367 0.18 -24.02 -9.83
CA THR A 367 0.21 -25.47 -9.62
C THR A 367 0.38 -26.30 -10.88
N LYS A 368 -0.11 -25.82 -12.04
CA LYS A 368 0.09 -26.51 -13.33
C LYS A 368 1.50 -26.34 -13.90
N ARG A 369 2.23 -25.31 -13.47
CA ARG A 369 3.65 -25.11 -13.84
C ARG A 369 4.58 -25.87 -12.89
N HIS A 370 4.17 -26.03 -11.63
CA HIS A 370 4.93 -26.65 -10.56
C HIS A 370 4.16 -27.83 -9.94
N PRO A 371 3.77 -28.87 -10.74
CA PRO A 371 2.92 -29.96 -10.26
C PRO A 371 3.60 -30.81 -9.18
N ASP A 372 4.91 -30.99 -9.27
CA ASP A 372 5.67 -31.81 -8.31
C ASP A 372 5.79 -31.12 -6.95
N GLU A 373 6.07 -29.83 -6.92
CA GLU A 373 6.14 -29.02 -5.69
C GLU A 373 4.78 -28.95 -5.02
N TYR A 374 3.74 -28.72 -5.80
CA TYR A 374 2.36 -28.76 -5.32
C TYR A 374 2.00 -30.13 -4.73
N ALA A 375 2.36 -31.21 -5.42
CA ALA A 375 2.12 -32.58 -4.93
C ALA A 375 2.88 -32.85 -3.63
N LYS A 376 4.13 -32.37 -3.49
CA LYS A 376 4.90 -32.47 -2.23
C LYS A 376 4.19 -31.78 -1.07
N ASN A 377 3.69 -30.53 -1.28
CA ASN A 377 2.91 -29.82 -0.27
C ASN A 377 1.67 -30.63 0.14
N ARG A 378 0.85 -31.07 -0.82
CA ARG A 378 -0.35 -31.86 -0.55
C ARG A 378 -0.08 -33.18 0.16
N ASN A 379 0.98 -33.89 -0.22
CA ASN A 379 1.34 -35.16 0.38
C ASN A 379 1.82 -35.00 1.82
N LYS A 380 2.64 -33.98 2.09
CA LYS A 380 3.10 -33.68 3.46
C LYS A 380 1.93 -33.27 4.35
N THR A 381 1.05 -32.38 3.88
CA THR A 381 -0.18 -32.00 4.59
C THR A 381 -1.00 -33.22 4.97
N ARG A 382 -1.27 -34.15 4.01
CA ARG A 382 -2.03 -35.37 4.26
C ARG A 382 -1.34 -36.26 5.28
N ALA A 383 -0.03 -36.47 5.18
CA ALA A 383 0.73 -37.30 6.10
C ALA A 383 0.64 -36.78 7.54
N VAL A 384 0.83 -35.45 7.72
CA VAL A 384 0.71 -34.81 9.04
C VAL A 384 -0.73 -34.90 9.55
N CYS A 385 -1.71 -34.60 8.71
CA CYS A 385 -3.12 -34.68 9.08
C CYS A 385 -3.52 -36.11 9.52
N ASN A 386 -3.05 -37.13 8.80
CA ASN A 386 -3.32 -38.51 9.15
C ASN A 386 -2.69 -38.92 10.50
N LYS A 387 -1.56 -38.36 10.85
CA LYS A 387 -0.88 -38.59 12.12
C LYS A 387 -1.57 -37.84 13.27
N GLU A 388 -1.80 -36.54 13.10
CA GLU A 388 -2.28 -35.68 14.18
C GLU A 388 -3.75 -35.86 14.52
N PHE A 389 -4.57 -36.36 13.56
CA PHE A 389 -6.03 -36.56 13.70
C PHE A 389 -6.43 -38.03 13.48
N LYS A 390 -5.56 -38.98 13.83
CA LYS A 390 -5.79 -40.43 13.59
C LYS A 390 -7.01 -40.97 14.33
N ASP A 391 -7.33 -40.41 15.48
CA ASP A 391 -8.40 -40.88 16.38
C ASP A 391 -9.67 -39.99 16.28
N GLU A 392 -9.68 -39.00 15.37
CA GLU A 392 -10.82 -38.09 15.20
C GLU A 392 -11.78 -38.57 14.10
N ASP A 393 -13.09 -38.30 14.29
CA ASP A 393 -14.09 -38.53 13.24
C ASP A 393 -13.87 -37.51 12.10
N ARG A 394 -13.63 -38.07 10.92
CA ARG A 394 -13.34 -37.32 9.69
C ARG A 394 -14.52 -37.25 8.71
N THR A 395 -15.69 -37.77 9.13
CA THR A 395 -16.89 -37.80 8.29
C THR A 395 -17.29 -36.37 7.93
N GLY A 396 -17.37 -36.05 6.64
CA GLY A 396 -17.68 -34.73 6.14
C GLY A 396 -16.59 -33.67 6.33
N LYS A 397 -15.41 -34.05 6.81
CA LYS A 397 -14.29 -33.16 7.04
C LYS A 397 -13.14 -33.41 6.07
N GLU A 398 -12.38 -32.38 5.79
CA GLU A 398 -11.13 -32.41 5.03
C GLU A 398 -10.02 -31.72 5.81
N CYS A 399 -8.79 -32.05 5.46
CA CYS A 399 -7.62 -31.42 6.04
C CYS A 399 -7.33 -30.11 5.30
N ASP A 400 -7.50 -29.00 5.97
CA ASP A 400 -7.08 -27.68 5.52
C ASP A 400 -5.63 -27.41 5.95
N GLU A 401 -4.92 -26.58 5.19
CA GLU A 401 -3.55 -26.20 5.46
C GLU A 401 -3.32 -24.69 5.32
N PHE A 402 -2.46 -24.15 6.18
CA PHE A 402 -1.94 -22.79 6.07
C PHE A 402 -0.43 -22.76 6.42
N PRO A 403 0.47 -22.21 5.56
CA PRO A 403 0.21 -21.60 4.25
C PRO A 403 -0.38 -22.57 3.23
N PHE A 404 -1.02 -22.00 2.20
CA PHE A 404 -1.72 -22.75 1.17
C PHE A 404 -0.79 -23.69 0.38
N ALA A 405 -1.28 -24.86 -0.04
CA ALA A 405 -0.51 -25.74 -0.90
C ALA A 405 -0.06 -25.10 -2.22
N SER A 406 -0.79 -24.07 -2.67
CA SER A 406 -0.51 -23.26 -3.86
C SER A 406 0.46 -22.11 -3.61
N THR A 407 1.30 -22.20 -2.57
CA THR A 407 2.35 -21.21 -2.26
C THR A 407 3.71 -21.88 -2.09
N TRP A 408 4.77 -21.12 -2.33
CA TRP A 408 6.15 -21.56 -2.14
C TRP A 408 6.51 -21.75 -0.66
N GLU A 409 5.74 -21.19 0.25
CA GLU A 409 5.83 -21.33 1.70
C GLU A 409 4.96 -22.49 2.22
N GLY A 410 4.39 -23.31 1.32
CA GLY A 410 3.57 -24.47 1.66
C GLY A 410 4.33 -25.52 2.48
N SER A 411 3.61 -26.50 3.00
CA SER A 411 4.06 -27.43 4.04
C SER A 411 5.37 -28.16 3.75
N ALA A 412 5.68 -28.49 2.49
CA ALA A 412 6.91 -29.18 2.11
C ALA A 412 8.05 -28.25 1.72
N MET A 413 7.74 -26.98 1.34
CA MET A 413 8.73 -26.08 0.76
C MET A 413 9.45 -25.23 1.81
N ASN A 414 8.87 -25.02 3.00
CA ASN A 414 9.48 -24.19 4.04
C ASN A 414 10.59 -24.89 4.87
N GLY A 415 10.75 -26.20 4.74
CA GLY A 415 11.84 -26.97 5.35
C GLY A 415 11.82 -27.13 6.88
N GLN A 416 10.93 -26.43 7.60
CA GLN A 416 10.95 -26.33 9.06
C GLN A 416 9.61 -26.67 9.74
N ASP A 417 8.67 -27.28 9.04
CA ASP A 417 7.30 -27.53 9.52
C ASP A 417 6.55 -26.27 10.02
N TRP A 418 6.85 -25.11 9.43
CA TRP A 418 6.20 -23.84 9.72
C TRP A 418 4.88 -23.70 8.97
N PHE A 419 4.01 -24.64 9.22
CA PHE A 419 2.66 -24.66 8.66
C PHE A 419 1.69 -25.21 9.71
N SER A 420 0.41 -25.04 9.44
CA SER A 420 -0.68 -25.55 10.26
C SER A 420 -1.56 -26.48 9.46
N VAL A 421 -2.10 -27.50 10.11
CA VAL A 421 -3.18 -28.35 9.59
C VAL A 421 -4.35 -28.39 10.57
N ARG A 422 -5.58 -28.40 10.01
CA ARG A 422 -6.81 -28.51 10.79
C ARG A 422 -7.86 -29.30 10.02
N LEU A 423 -8.67 -30.09 10.73
CA LEU A 423 -9.87 -30.69 10.15
C LEU A 423 -10.99 -29.65 10.16
N ILE A 424 -11.49 -29.32 8.97
CA ILE A 424 -12.63 -28.42 8.77
C ILE A 424 -13.68 -29.12 7.89
N SER A 425 -14.89 -28.56 7.81
CA SER A 425 -15.90 -29.09 6.91
C SER A 425 -15.41 -29.05 5.46
N LYS A 426 -15.76 -30.08 4.70
CA LYS A 426 -15.48 -30.17 3.27
C LYS A 426 -16.06 -28.98 2.51
N GLU A 427 -17.20 -28.48 2.95
CA GLU A 427 -17.85 -27.31 2.37
C GLU A 427 -16.97 -26.07 2.49
N SER A 428 -16.49 -25.76 3.71
CA SER A 428 -15.63 -24.60 3.97
C SER A 428 -14.28 -24.70 3.23
N ASN A 429 -13.66 -25.89 3.25
CA ASN A 429 -12.40 -26.13 2.55
C ASN A 429 -12.52 -25.88 1.03
N ASN A 430 -13.58 -26.42 0.40
CA ASN A 430 -13.83 -26.23 -1.02
C ASN A 430 -14.18 -24.77 -1.38
N ALA A 431 -14.98 -24.11 -0.53
CA ALA A 431 -15.31 -22.69 -0.71
C ALA A 431 -14.06 -21.83 -0.66
N ALA A 432 -13.19 -22.05 0.34
CA ALA A 432 -11.94 -21.33 0.51
C ALA A 432 -10.98 -21.51 -0.68
N GLY A 433 -10.83 -22.74 -1.18
CA GLY A 433 -10.00 -23.00 -2.36
C GLY A 433 -10.51 -22.31 -3.63
N ARG A 434 -11.82 -22.29 -3.87
CA ARG A 434 -12.44 -21.58 -5.01
C ARG A 434 -12.27 -20.07 -4.87
N TRP A 435 -12.48 -19.56 -3.68
CA TRP A 435 -12.36 -18.14 -3.39
C TRP A 435 -10.92 -17.63 -3.57
N LEU A 436 -9.93 -18.36 -3.05
CA LEU A 436 -8.52 -18.07 -3.26
C LEU A 436 -8.14 -18.09 -4.75
N GLY A 437 -8.63 -19.08 -5.51
CA GLY A 437 -8.39 -19.19 -6.95
C GLY A 437 -8.97 -18.01 -7.73
N ALA A 438 -10.19 -17.57 -7.41
CA ALA A 438 -10.82 -16.40 -8.00
C ALA A 438 -10.04 -15.12 -7.66
N TRP A 439 -9.66 -14.94 -6.39
CA TRP A 439 -8.87 -13.81 -5.97
C TRP A 439 -7.54 -13.70 -6.71
N TYR A 440 -6.82 -14.81 -6.89
CA TYR A 440 -5.60 -14.82 -7.69
C TYR A 440 -5.80 -14.25 -9.10
N ALA A 441 -6.96 -14.50 -9.70
CA ALA A 441 -7.25 -14.01 -11.04
C ALA A 441 -7.67 -12.53 -11.05
N TYR A 442 -8.55 -12.12 -10.14
CA TYR A 442 -9.04 -10.75 -10.04
C TYR A 442 -7.93 -9.78 -9.62
N ASP A 443 -7.12 -10.15 -8.63
CA ASP A 443 -6.00 -9.33 -8.15
C ASP A 443 -4.71 -9.53 -8.97
N ARG A 444 -4.81 -10.33 -10.01
CA ARG A 444 -3.71 -10.60 -10.94
C ARG A 444 -2.42 -11.02 -10.26
N ILE A 445 -2.54 -11.96 -9.31
CA ILE A 445 -1.41 -12.57 -8.62
C ILE A 445 -0.80 -13.62 -9.55
N LEU A 446 0.35 -13.32 -10.16
CA LEU A 446 1.07 -14.25 -11.03
C LEU A 446 1.85 -15.30 -10.22
N ASP A 447 2.36 -16.31 -10.93
CA ASP A 447 3.35 -17.22 -10.35
C ASP A 447 4.53 -16.41 -9.78
N ARG A 448 4.91 -16.68 -8.53
CA ARG A 448 5.92 -15.98 -7.73
C ARG A 448 5.56 -14.55 -7.27
N ASP A 449 4.36 -14.06 -7.51
CA ASP A 449 3.91 -12.83 -6.88
C ASP A 449 3.70 -13.03 -5.37
N ALA A 450 4.14 -12.03 -4.60
CA ALA A 450 3.96 -11.99 -3.15
C ALA A 450 2.57 -11.45 -2.77
N PHE A 451 2.05 -11.90 -1.62
CA PHE A 451 0.82 -11.40 -1.02
C PHE A 451 0.76 -11.70 0.47
N ASN A 452 -0.10 -10.98 1.19
CA ASN A 452 -0.40 -11.24 2.59
C ASN A 452 -1.86 -11.68 2.78
N VAL A 453 -2.15 -12.27 3.92
CA VAL A 453 -3.49 -12.70 4.34
C VAL A 453 -3.87 -11.99 5.62
N GLN A 454 -5.08 -11.44 5.65
CA GLN A 454 -5.67 -10.82 6.83
C GLN A 454 -7.06 -11.41 7.07
N VAL A 455 -7.25 -12.05 8.21
CA VAL A 455 -8.57 -12.55 8.60
C VAL A 455 -9.21 -11.54 9.53
N LYS A 456 -10.27 -10.87 9.04
CA LYS A 456 -11.02 -9.89 9.82
C LYS A 456 -12.03 -10.60 10.71
N ALA A 457 -11.76 -10.58 12.00
CA ALA A 457 -12.61 -11.14 13.05
C ALA A 457 -12.57 -10.25 14.27
N PRO A 458 -13.59 -10.29 15.15
CA PRO A 458 -13.50 -9.65 16.47
C PRO A 458 -12.27 -10.15 17.23
N VAL A 459 -11.51 -9.23 17.78
CA VAL A 459 -10.36 -9.53 18.64
C VAL A 459 -10.70 -9.07 20.05
N LYS A 460 -10.65 -9.99 21.01
CA LYS A 460 -10.81 -9.62 22.42
C LYS A 460 -9.59 -8.82 22.87
N VAL A 461 -9.81 -7.59 23.29
CA VAL A 461 -8.76 -6.64 23.67
C VAL A 461 -8.73 -6.36 25.17
N ALA A 462 -9.77 -6.72 25.91
CA ALA A 462 -9.77 -6.71 27.38
C ALA A 462 -10.82 -7.65 27.96
N THR A 463 -10.62 -8.05 29.21
CA THR A 463 -11.61 -8.72 30.06
C THR A 463 -11.58 -8.06 31.43
N ILE A 464 -12.73 -7.63 31.91
CA ILE A 464 -12.86 -6.87 33.17
C ILE A 464 -13.91 -7.54 34.03
N SER A 465 -13.58 -7.74 35.30
CA SER A 465 -14.56 -8.16 36.33
C SER A 465 -15.03 -6.95 37.11
N SER A 466 -16.34 -6.74 37.13
CA SER A 466 -17.00 -5.70 37.94
C SER A 466 -17.56 -6.29 39.20
N TYR A 467 -17.45 -5.57 40.31
CA TYR A 467 -18.03 -5.97 41.60
C TYR A 467 -19.57 -5.81 41.67
N GLY A 468 -20.19 -5.28 40.64
CA GLY A 468 -21.63 -5.03 40.56
C GLY A 468 -22.14 -3.90 41.46
N THR A 469 -21.29 -3.39 42.34
CA THR A 469 -21.53 -2.24 43.24
C THR A 469 -20.26 -1.40 43.29
N PRO A 470 -20.34 -0.10 43.60
CA PRO A 470 -19.17 0.71 43.88
C PRO A 470 -18.30 0.11 44.99
N LYS A 471 -16.99 0.23 44.86
CA LYS A 471 -16.06 -0.17 45.94
C LYS A 471 -16.29 0.67 47.21
N PRO A 472 -16.12 0.06 48.39
CA PRO A 472 -16.21 0.82 49.64
C PRO A 472 -15.28 2.04 49.63
N GLY A 473 -15.86 3.23 49.87
CA GLY A 473 -15.12 4.49 49.86
C GLY A 473 -14.86 5.11 48.48
N GLN A 474 -15.45 4.55 47.43
CA GLN A 474 -15.41 5.10 46.07
C GLN A 474 -16.84 5.22 45.55
N ASP A 475 -17.29 6.43 45.25
CA ASP A 475 -18.70 6.71 44.97
C ASP A 475 -19.25 6.08 43.70
N HIS A 476 -18.38 5.70 42.73
CA HIS A 476 -18.83 5.23 41.43
C HIS A 476 -18.01 4.05 40.89
N ARG A 477 -16.77 3.82 41.33
CA ARG A 477 -15.84 2.81 40.76
C ARG A 477 -16.20 1.39 41.16
N SER A 478 -16.42 0.53 40.18
CA SER A 478 -16.90 -0.83 40.37
C SER A 478 -15.97 -1.92 39.78
N SER A 479 -14.78 -1.59 39.36
CA SER A 479 -13.76 -2.57 38.93
C SER A 479 -12.36 -2.14 39.35
N ASP A 480 -11.39 -3.03 39.21
CA ASP A 480 -9.98 -2.66 39.16
C ASP A 480 -9.66 -1.93 37.86
N ASN A 481 -8.48 -1.30 37.81
CA ASN A 481 -7.98 -0.69 36.58
C ASN A 481 -7.69 -1.76 35.51
N PHE A 482 -7.95 -1.41 34.28
CA PHE A 482 -7.62 -2.23 33.13
C PHE A 482 -7.02 -1.39 32.01
N GLU A 483 -6.36 -2.05 31.09
CA GLU A 483 -5.86 -1.44 29.84
C GLU A 483 -6.48 -2.17 28.65
N ILE A 484 -6.73 -1.43 27.59
CA ILE A 484 -7.15 -2.03 26.31
C ILE A 484 -5.90 -2.50 25.58
N GLY A 485 -5.88 -3.76 25.20
CA GLY A 485 -4.80 -4.39 24.43
C GLY A 485 -4.67 -3.84 23.02
N ASP A 486 -3.82 -4.48 22.21
CA ASP A 486 -3.59 -4.03 20.85
C ASP A 486 -4.85 -4.13 19.98
N ILE A 487 -5.29 -2.97 19.47
CA ILE A 487 -6.43 -2.85 18.57
C ILE A 487 -5.93 -3.10 17.15
N PRO A 488 -6.47 -4.12 16.43
CA PRO A 488 -6.08 -4.37 15.05
C PRO A 488 -6.33 -3.15 14.14
N ALA A 489 -5.45 -2.94 13.15
CA ALA A 489 -5.58 -1.82 12.21
C ALA A 489 -6.93 -1.80 11.49
N TYR A 490 -7.47 -2.98 11.17
CA TYR A 490 -8.75 -3.13 10.49
C TYR A 490 -9.99 -2.90 11.36
N ALA A 491 -9.87 -2.78 12.69
CA ALA A 491 -11.02 -2.56 13.54
C ALA A 491 -11.57 -1.15 13.36
N ASN A 492 -12.88 -1.03 13.30
CA ASN A 492 -13.58 0.23 13.13
C ASN A 492 -14.44 0.63 14.36
N LYS A 493 -14.64 -0.28 15.31
CA LYS A 493 -15.33 -0.01 16.59
C LYS A 493 -14.85 -0.94 17.70
N LEU A 494 -15.14 -0.58 18.96
CA LEU A 494 -15.05 -1.45 20.12
C LEU A 494 -16.46 -1.87 20.55
N GLU A 495 -16.65 -3.15 20.83
CA GLU A 495 -17.91 -3.70 21.31
C GLU A 495 -17.71 -4.31 22.69
N TRP A 496 -18.58 -3.93 23.62
CA TRP A 496 -18.59 -4.38 25.00
C TRP A 496 -19.62 -5.50 25.17
N ARG A 497 -19.20 -6.64 25.68
CA ARG A 497 -20.07 -7.81 25.87
C ARG A 497 -20.05 -8.23 27.33
N ILE A 498 -21.21 -8.25 27.97
CA ILE A 498 -21.36 -8.88 29.29
C ILE A 498 -21.41 -10.39 29.07
N THR A 499 -20.40 -11.10 29.56
CA THR A 499 -20.23 -12.55 29.35
C THR A 499 -20.66 -13.37 30.57
N SER A 500 -20.77 -12.74 31.75
CA SER A 500 -21.35 -13.37 32.95
C SER A 500 -22.00 -12.29 33.82
N GLY A 501 -23.01 -12.67 34.61
CA GLY A 501 -23.73 -11.78 35.51
C GLY A 501 -25.17 -11.51 35.06
N PRO A 502 -25.84 -10.50 35.66
CA PRO A 502 -27.25 -10.22 35.42
C PRO A 502 -27.51 -9.69 34.02
N ALA A 503 -28.54 -10.25 33.36
CA ALA A 503 -28.98 -9.79 32.06
C ALA A 503 -29.45 -8.32 32.12
N GLY A 504 -28.94 -7.47 31.23
CA GLY A 504 -29.31 -6.07 31.16
C GLY A 504 -28.56 -5.13 32.13
N ALA A 505 -27.45 -5.59 32.72
CA ALA A 505 -26.54 -4.71 33.46
C ALA A 505 -26.02 -3.59 32.52
N LYS A 506 -25.91 -2.39 33.09
CA LYS A 506 -25.35 -1.21 32.40
C LYS A 506 -24.18 -0.67 33.22
N PHE A 507 -23.28 0.03 32.57
CA PHE A 507 -22.11 0.60 33.23
C PHE A 507 -21.52 1.71 32.35
N ASP A 508 -20.74 2.57 32.96
CA ASP A 508 -19.90 3.54 32.29
C ASP A 508 -18.45 3.06 32.30
N VAL A 509 -17.63 3.54 31.34
CA VAL A 509 -16.19 3.39 31.37
C VAL A 509 -15.56 4.74 31.62
N MET A 510 -14.68 4.81 32.58
CA MET A 510 -14.01 6.05 33.01
C MET A 510 -12.52 5.83 33.16
N HIS A 511 -11.75 6.90 33.19
CA HIS A 511 -10.32 6.89 33.55
C HIS A 511 -10.05 7.87 34.73
N ASP A 512 -8.89 7.76 35.37
CA ASP A 512 -8.56 8.43 36.63
C ASP A 512 -8.63 9.98 36.61
N ASP A 513 -8.64 10.61 35.42
CA ASP A 513 -8.75 12.08 35.28
C ASP A 513 -10.19 12.62 35.40
N SER A 514 -11.12 11.82 35.87
CA SER A 514 -12.52 12.23 36.24
C SER A 514 -13.42 12.65 35.06
N PHE A 515 -13.07 12.40 33.85
CA PHE A 515 -13.92 12.61 32.68
C PHE A 515 -14.42 11.28 32.13
N GLY A 516 -15.73 11.18 31.92
CA GLY A 516 -16.32 10.06 31.17
C GLY A 516 -15.69 9.99 29.78
N ILE A 517 -15.40 8.79 29.30
CA ILE A 517 -14.89 8.61 27.95
C ILE A 517 -16.05 8.87 26.99
N ASP A 518 -15.83 9.73 26.00
CA ASP A 518 -16.83 9.98 24.96
C ASP A 518 -17.07 8.66 24.19
N GLU A 519 -18.30 8.13 24.31
CA GLU A 519 -18.71 6.87 23.67
C GLU A 519 -18.51 6.89 22.13
N THR A 520 -18.46 8.08 21.53
CA THR A 520 -18.21 8.21 20.09
C THR A 520 -16.83 7.71 19.71
N ILE A 521 -15.82 7.78 20.59
CA ILE A 521 -14.45 7.26 20.37
C ILE A 521 -14.47 5.75 20.15
N PHE A 522 -15.39 5.02 20.78
CA PHE A 522 -15.47 3.56 20.67
C PHE A 522 -16.31 3.09 19.48
N ASN A 523 -17.21 3.94 18.99
CA ASN A 523 -18.15 3.59 17.92
C ASN A 523 -17.62 3.89 16.51
N ASP A 524 -16.59 4.73 16.38
CA ASP A 524 -15.93 5.08 15.12
C ASP A 524 -14.42 5.26 15.34
N LEU A 525 -13.68 4.17 15.19
CA LEU A 525 -12.24 4.12 15.46
C LEU A 525 -11.42 4.63 14.27
N SER A 526 -11.09 5.91 14.27
CA SER A 526 -10.01 6.45 13.43
C SER A 526 -8.63 6.00 13.94
N ASP A 527 -7.59 6.12 13.12
CA ASP A 527 -6.20 5.82 13.55
C ASP A 527 -5.75 6.72 14.71
N LYS A 528 -6.25 7.95 14.76
CA LYS A 528 -6.04 8.86 15.87
C LYS A 528 -6.72 8.32 17.14
N SER A 529 -7.98 7.90 17.05
CA SER A 529 -8.73 7.32 18.17
C SER A 529 -8.05 6.06 18.71
N LYS A 530 -7.58 5.16 17.86
CA LYS A 530 -6.82 3.96 18.27
C LYS A 530 -5.55 4.33 19.05
N THR A 531 -4.83 5.35 18.57
CA THR A 531 -3.62 5.85 19.25
C THR A 531 -3.94 6.48 20.60
N ASP A 532 -5.02 7.22 20.70
CA ASP A 532 -5.44 7.88 21.92
C ASP A 532 -5.94 6.85 22.96
N ILE A 533 -6.73 5.86 22.55
CA ILE A 533 -7.16 4.75 23.41
C ILE A 533 -5.97 3.96 23.95
N LYS A 534 -4.96 3.68 23.12
CA LYS A 534 -3.74 2.97 23.55
C LYS A 534 -2.92 3.74 24.59
N LYS A 535 -3.09 5.06 24.68
CA LYS A 535 -2.45 5.91 25.70
C LYS A 535 -3.26 6.02 27.00
N MET A 536 -4.54 5.63 26.96
CA MET A 536 -5.40 5.66 28.15
C MET A 536 -4.97 4.54 29.08
N LYS A 537 -4.56 4.90 30.27
CA LYS A 537 -4.24 3.99 31.36
C LYS A 537 -5.26 4.12 32.47
N ASP A 538 -5.30 3.10 33.31
CA ASP A 538 -6.12 3.15 34.49
C ASP A 538 -7.63 3.32 34.19
N LEU A 539 -8.10 2.66 33.09
CA LEU A 539 -9.53 2.55 32.81
C LEU A 539 -10.23 1.72 33.88
N TYR A 540 -11.47 2.05 34.21
CA TYR A 540 -12.29 1.28 35.15
C TYR A 540 -13.76 1.32 34.79
N ILE A 541 -14.53 0.30 35.25
CA ILE A 541 -15.99 0.29 35.18
C ILE A 541 -16.55 1.14 36.29
N ALA A 542 -17.49 2.04 35.96
CA ALA A 542 -18.18 2.93 36.88
C ALA A 542 -19.70 2.78 36.75
N ASN A 543 -20.42 3.33 37.72
CA ASN A 543 -21.88 3.49 37.73
C ASN A 543 -22.66 2.23 37.32
N PRO A 544 -22.40 1.05 37.91
CA PRO A 544 -23.08 -0.18 37.51
C PRO A 544 -24.58 -0.10 37.86
N GLU A 545 -25.43 -0.27 36.86
CA GLU A 545 -26.89 -0.26 36.99
C GLU A 545 -27.49 -1.63 36.66
N ASN A 546 -28.68 -1.92 37.18
CA ASN A 546 -29.42 -3.16 36.95
C ASN A 546 -28.67 -4.44 37.32
N THR A 547 -27.69 -4.35 38.21
CA THR A 547 -26.86 -5.48 38.62
C THR A 547 -27.45 -6.26 39.80
N GLY A 548 -28.34 -5.64 40.56
CA GLY A 548 -28.82 -6.21 41.85
C GLY A 548 -27.68 -6.48 42.84
N GLY A 549 -26.55 -5.80 42.69
CA GLY A 549 -25.35 -6.01 43.51
C GLY A 549 -24.52 -7.24 43.14
N GLN A 550 -24.83 -7.91 42.04
CA GLN A 550 -24.10 -9.09 41.58
C GLN A 550 -22.90 -8.70 40.72
N GLU A 551 -21.83 -9.43 40.91
CA GLU A 551 -20.64 -9.31 40.03
C GLU A 551 -20.99 -9.68 38.58
N PHE A 552 -20.29 -9.03 37.64
CA PHE A 552 -20.40 -9.34 36.21
C PHE A 552 -19.06 -9.18 35.53
N THR A 553 -18.91 -9.88 34.39
CA THR A 553 -17.69 -9.80 33.56
C THR A 553 -18.04 -9.15 32.25
N VAL A 554 -17.20 -8.22 31.83
CA VAL A 554 -17.24 -7.55 30.52
C VAL A 554 -16.05 -7.94 29.71
N GLU A 555 -16.27 -8.37 28.49
CA GLU A 555 -15.23 -8.53 27.48
C GLU A 555 -15.36 -7.43 26.44
N ILE A 556 -14.22 -6.85 26.04
CA ILE A 556 -14.16 -5.82 25.01
C ILE A 556 -13.57 -6.45 23.75
N TYR A 557 -14.26 -6.24 22.64
CA TYR A 557 -13.85 -6.74 21.34
C TYR A 557 -13.62 -5.58 20.37
N ALA A 558 -12.46 -5.59 19.71
CA ALA A 558 -12.21 -4.76 18.53
C ALA A 558 -12.89 -5.42 17.33
N ILE A 559 -13.85 -4.74 16.71
CA ILE A 559 -14.71 -5.25 15.65
C ILE A 559 -14.25 -4.68 14.29
N PRO A 560 -14.20 -5.52 13.22
CA PRO A 560 -13.89 -5.08 11.87
C PRO A 560 -14.79 -4.00 11.32
#